data_7259ce6cb36ce79393af8bc28f3bc846
#
_entry.id   7259ce6cb36ce79393af8bc28f3bc846
#
_cell.length_a   1.000
_cell.length_b   1.000
_cell.length_c   1.000
_cell.angle_alpha   90.00
_cell.angle_beta   90.00
_cell.angle_gamma   90.00
#
_symmetry.space_group_name_H-M   'P 1'
#
loop_
_entity.id
_entity.type
_entity.pdbx_description
1 polymer ?
#
loop_
_entity_poly.entity_id
_entity_poly.type
_entity_poly.pdbx_seq_one_letter_code
_entity_poly.pdbx_strand_id
1 'polypeptide(L)'
;PGNNGTAVLVPVPPLSEERRQELNKFVHQLVEDGRIAVRNVRRDGIHNLQNMQKDGHVSEDLIKDNELEIQKITDSNIEKLNTLQDDKEKEILEV
;
A
#
# COMPACT_ATOMS: atom_id res chain seq x y z
N PRO A 1 -37.94 11.61 5.97
CA PRO A 1 -37.94 10.98 6.01
C PRO A 1 -38.33 9.93 6.18
N GLY A 2 -38.67 9.91 6.33
CA GLY A 2 -39.20 9.12 6.42
C GLY A 2 -39.12 8.04 6.10
N ASN A 3 -38.76 7.67 6.10
CA ASN A 3 -38.77 6.68 5.86
C ASN A 3 -39.00 5.82 6.64
N ASN A 4 -39.40 5.76 7.36
CA ASN A 4 -40.16 4.95 7.82
C ASN A 4 -39.83 3.62 7.65
N GLY A 5 -38.86 3.21 7.84
CA GLY A 5 -38.58 1.87 7.71
C GLY A 5 -38.67 1.30 6.32
N THR A 6 -39.21 2.04 5.47
CA THR A 6 -39.22 1.69 4.08
C THR A 6 -37.98 2.23 3.46
N ALA A 7 -37.11 1.34 3.02
CA ALA A 7 -35.92 1.77 2.34
C ALA A 7 -36.30 2.53 1.07
N VAL A 8 -35.97 3.77 1.04
CA VAL A 8 -36.06 4.53 -0.19
C VAL A 8 -34.81 4.24 -0.97
N LEU A 9 -34.95 3.42 -1.97
CA LEU A 9 -33.84 3.17 -2.87
C LEU A 9 -33.67 4.35 -3.80
N VAL A 10 -32.76 5.21 -3.46
CA VAL A 10 -32.34 6.26 -4.38
C VAL A 10 -31.29 5.64 -5.30
N PRO A 11 -31.57 5.53 -6.59
CA PRO A 11 -30.56 4.98 -7.49
C PRO A 11 -29.36 5.89 -7.50
N VAL A 12 -28.20 5.30 -7.20
CA VAL A 12 -26.94 5.99 -7.32
C VAL A 12 -26.56 5.95 -8.79
N PRO A 13 -26.43 7.10 -9.47
CA PRO A 13 -26.03 7.08 -10.86
C PRO A 13 -24.63 6.50 -10.99
N PRO A 14 -24.36 5.78 -12.09
CA PRO A 14 -23.01 5.27 -12.33
C PRO A 14 -22.03 6.43 -12.45
N LEU A 15 -20.81 6.18 -12.07
CA LEU A 15 -19.75 7.17 -12.22
C LEU A 15 -19.53 7.47 -13.71
N SER A 16 -19.29 8.73 -14.03
CA SER A 16 -18.90 9.10 -15.38
C SER A 16 -17.51 8.54 -15.68
N GLU A 17 -17.18 8.38 -16.95
CA GLU A 17 -15.87 7.91 -17.36
C GLU A 17 -14.77 8.87 -16.88
N GLU A 18 -15.01 10.17 -16.96
CA GLU A 18 -14.08 11.17 -16.45
C GLU A 18 -13.80 10.98 -14.96
N ARG A 19 -14.85 10.75 -14.17
CA ARG A 19 -14.72 10.55 -12.73
C ARG A 19 -14.00 9.27 -12.41
N ARG A 20 -14.22 8.20 -13.18
CA ARG A 20 -13.49 6.93 -13.04
C ARG A 20 -12.00 7.12 -13.28
N GLN A 21 -11.65 7.86 -14.31
CA GLN A 21 -10.25 8.17 -14.61
C GLN A 21 -9.58 8.97 -13.50
N GLU A 22 -10.27 9.96 -12.95
CA GLU A 22 -9.77 10.73 -11.81
C GLU A 22 -9.54 9.86 -10.59
N LEU A 23 -10.50 8.99 -10.27
CA LEU A 23 -10.38 8.08 -9.13
C LEU A 23 -9.25 7.07 -9.33
N ASN A 24 -9.08 6.54 -10.54
CA ASN A 24 -7.99 5.65 -10.84
C ASN A 24 -6.63 6.34 -10.67
N LYS A 25 -6.50 7.55 -11.14
CA LYS A 25 -5.27 8.35 -10.93
C LYS A 25 -4.99 8.54 -9.45
N PHE A 26 -6.03 8.86 -8.69
CA PHE A 26 -5.91 9.05 -7.25
C PHE A 26 -5.43 7.78 -6.55
N VAL A 27 -6.04 6.64 -6.89
CA VAL A 27 -5.65 5.34 -6.34
C VAL A 27 -4.20 5.02 -6.70
N HIS A 28 -3.81 5.19 -7.95
CA HIS A 28 -2.43 4.96 -8.39
C HIS A 28 -1.44 5.83 -7.64
N GLN A 29 -1.76 7.10 -7.42
CA GLN A 29 -0.89 8.01 -6.70
C GLN A 29 -0.76 7.61 -5.23
N LEU A 30 -1.86 7.28 -4.57
CA LEU A 30 -1.84 6.82 -3.18
C LEU A 30 -1.00 5.56 -3.00
N VAL A 31 -1.16 4.60 -3.91
CA VAL A 31 -0.41 3.35 -3.85
C VAL A 31 1.07 3.59 -4.13
N GLU A 32 1.40 4.44 -5.10
CA GLU A 32 2.80 4.78 -5.36
C GLU A 32 3.44 5.49 -4.17
N ASP A 33 2.74 6.41 -3.54
CA ASP A 33 3.22 7.05 -2.31
C ASP A 33 3.47 6.01 -1.21
N GLY A 34 2.58 5.02 -1.10
CA GLY A 34 2.76 3.91 -0.17
C GLY A 34 3.99 3.07 -0.48
N ARG A 35 4.22 2.75 -1.76
CA ARG A 35 5.42 2.00 -2.17
C ARG A 35 6.70 2.76 -1.84
N ILE A 36 6.71 4.06 -2.11
CA ILE A 36 7.86 4.92 -1.79
C ILE A 36 8.12 4.91 -0.28
N ALA A 37 7.06 5.05 0.52
CA ALA A 37 7.19 5.02 1.97
C ALA A 37 7.76 3.69 2.48
N VAL A 38 7.28 2.57 1.95
CA VAL A 38 7.76 1.23 2.31
C VAL A 38 9.24 1.07 1.94
N ARG A 39 9.64 1.52 0.75
CA ARG A 39 11.03 1.45 0.32
C ARG A 39 11.94 2.34 1.15
N ASN A 40 11.45 3.50 1.57
CA ASN A 40 12.21 4.40 2.44
C ASN A 40 12.46 3.76 3.82
N VAL A 41 11.44 3.13 4.40
CA VAL A 41 11.58 2.41 5.67
C VAL A 41 12.59 1.26 5.52
N ARG A 42 12.51 0.51 4.43
CA ARG A 42 13.47 -0.55 4.13
C ARG A 42 14.90 -0.01 4.08
N ARG A 43 15.11 1.06 3.35
CA ARG A 43 16.43 1.68 3.21
C ARG A 43 16.97 2.11 4.57
N ASP A 44 16.13 2.75 5.38
CA ASP A 44 16.53 3.21 6.71
C ASP A 44 16.85 2.04 7.63
N GLY A 45 16.06 0.98 7.57
CA GLY A 45 16.29 -0.23 8.35
C GLY A 45 17.64 -0.90 7.99
N ILE A 46 17.93 -1.03 6.70
CA ILE A 46 19.18 -1.61 6.23
C ILE A 46 20.37 -0.72 6.64
N HIS A 47 20.21 0.59 6.53
CA HIS A 47 21.24 1.53 6.94
C HIS A 47 21.57 1.39 8.44
N ASN A 48 20.53 1.27 9.27
CA ASN A 48 20.70 1.06 10.71
C ASN A 48 21.44 -0.25 11.01
N LEU A 49 21.12 -1.33 10.28
CA LEU A 49 21.83 -2.60 10.42
C LEU A 49 23.30 -2.49 10.05
N GLN A 50 23.60 -1.78 8.97
CA GLN A 50 24.98 -1.54 8.55
C GLN A 50 25.76 -0.74 9.60
N ASN A 51 25.13 0.22 10.24
CA ASN A 51 25.73 0.99 11.32
C ASN A 51 26.01 0.10 12.54
N MET A 52 25.09 -0.78 12.90
CA MET A 52 25.31 -1.75 13.98
C MET A 52 26.49 -2.67 13.69
N GLN A 53 26.65 -3.10 12.46
CA GLN A 53 27.78 -3.93 12.04
C GLN A 53 29.10 -3.16 12.15
N LYS A 54 29.13 -1.91 11.71
CA LYS A 54 30.31 -1.05 11.83
C LYS A 54 30.75 -0.84 13.27
N ASP A 55 29.76 -0.69 14.17
CA ASP A 55 30.01 -0.50 15.58
C ASP A 55 30.46 -1.78 16.29
N GLY A 56 30.45 -2.90 15.57
CA GLY A 56 30.92 -4.19 16.10
C GLY A 56 30.00 -4.83 17.13
N HIS A 57 28.78 -4.35 17.28
CA HIS A 57 27.83 -4.84 18.28
C HIS A 57 27.06 -6.09 17.84
N VAL A 58 27.06 -6.39 16.55
CA VAL A 58 26.25 -7.46 15.97
C VAL A 58 27.08 -8.23 14.96
N SER A 59 26.91 -9.55 14.94
CA SER A 59 27.63 -10.39 13.99
C SER A 59 27.15 -10.17 12.55
N GLU A 60 28.05 -10.42 11.60
CA GLU A 60 27.74 -10.32 10.17
C GLU A 60 26.58 -11.24 9.77
N ASP A 61 26.55 -12.47 10.31
CA ASP A 61 25.47 -13.42 10.00
C ASP A 61 24.12 -12.92 10.47
N LEU A 62 24.06 -12.34 11.66
CA LEU A 62 22.82 -11.77 12.18
C LEU A 62 22.35 -10.57 11.35
N ILE A 63 23.28 -9.74 10.89
CA ILE A 63 22.98 -8.62 10.00
C ILE A 63 22.36 -9.14 8.69
N LYS A 64 22.95 -10.17 8.09
CA LYS A 64 22.42 -10.77 6.86
C LYS A 64 21.03 -11.35 7.05
N ASP A 65 20.81 -12.05 8.16
CA ASP A 65 19.49 -12.62 8.48
C ASP A 65 18.44 -11.52 8.61
N ASN A 66 18.78 -10.44 9.28
CA ASN A 66 17.86 -9.31 9.46
C ASN A 66 17.62 -8.55 8.14
N GLU A 67 18.61 -8.41 7.29
CA GLU A 67 18.43 -7.82 5.96
C GLU A 67 17.46 -8.64 5.12
N LEU A 68 17.58 -9.97 5.16
CA LEU A 68 16.64 -10.87 4.47
C LEU A 68 15.23 -10.73 5.02
N GLU A 69 15.08 -10.60 6.34
CA GLU A 69 13.76 -10.40 6.96
C GLU A 69 13.15 -9.06 6.57
N ILE A 70 13.94 -7.99 6.55
CA ILE A 70 13.49 -6.67 6.09
C ILE A 70 13.04 -6.74 4.64
N GLN A 71 13.77 -7.42 3.78
CA GLN A 71 13.41 -7.58 2.38
C GLN A 71 12.09 -8.34 2.23
N LYS A 72 11.91 -9.39 3.01
CA LYS A 72 10.70 -10.21 3.01
C LYS A 72 9.47 -9.42 3.43
N ILE A 73 9.60 -8.63 4.50
CA ILE A 73 8.53 -7.76 4.98
C ILE A 73 8.21 -6.70 3.93
N THR A 74 9.22 -6.11 3.33
CA THR A 74 9.07 -5.11 2.27
C THR A 74 8.30 -5.68 1.08
N ASP A 75 8.72 -6.84 0.58
CA ASP A 75 8.07 -7.49 -0.55
C ASP A 75 6.61 -7.83 -0.25
N SER A 76 6.34 -8.33 0.94
CA SER A 76 4.98 -8.64 1.39
C SER A 76 4.09 -7.39 1.42
N ASN A 77 4.59 -6.29 1.90
CA ASN A 77 3.83 -5.03 1.97
C ASN A 77 3.61 -4.42 0.58
N ILE A 78 4.59 -4.48 -0.30
CA ILE A 78 4.44 -4.03 -1.68
C ILE A 78 3.37 -4.87 -2.39
N GLU A 79 3.37 -6.17 -2.19
CA GLU A 79 2.35 -7.06 -2.76
C GLU A 79 0.95 -6.71 -2.27
N LYS A 80 0.80 -6.43 -0.98
CA LYS A 80 -0.47 -5.97 -0.42
C LYS A 80 -0.95 -4.67 -1.06
N LEU A 81 -0.06 -3.72 -1.28
CA LEU A 81 -0.38 -2.46 -1.96
C LEU A 81 -0.84 -2.72 -3.39
N ASN A 82 -0.16 -3.60 -4.11
CA ASN A 82 -0.54 -3.95 -5.48
C ASN A 82 -1.92 -4.61 -5.52
N THR A 83 -2.21 -5.50 -4.58
CA THR A 83 -3.53 -6.15 -4.47
C THR A 83 -4.62 -5.13 -4.16
N LEU A 84 -4.36 -4.21 -3.25
CA LEU A 84 -5.29 -3.13 -2.93
C LEU A 84 -5.59 -2.26 -4.16
N GLN A 85 -4.56 -1.95 -4.95
CA GLN A 85 -4.74 -1.18 -6.17
C GLN A 85 -5.66 -1.89 -7.15
N ASP A 86 -5.41 -3.18 -7.37
CA ASP A 86 -6.23 -4.00 -8.27
C ASP A 86 -7.68 -4.08 -7.80
N ASP A 87 -7.88 -4.28 -6.50
CA ASP A 87 -9.21 -4.36 -5.90
C ASP A 87 -9.97 -3.04 -6.04
N LYS A 88 -9.30 -1.92 -5.81
CA LYS A 88 -9.90 -0.60 -5.93
C LYS A 88 -10.24 -0.26 -7.38
N GLU A 89 -9.37 -0.62 -8.32
CA GLU A 89 -9.66 -0.45 -9.74
C GLU A 89 -10.90 -1.21 -10.17
N LYS A 90 -11.07 -2.43 -9.68
CA LYS A 90 -12.28 -3.23 -9.95
C LYS A 90 -13.52 -2.59 -9.35
N GLU A 91 -13.43 -2.12 -8.11
CA GLU A 91 -14.54 -1.43 -7.45
C GLU A 91 -14.97 -0.19 -8.23
N ILE A 92 -14.02 0.58 -8.74
CA ILE A 92 -14.31 1.78 -9.53
C ILE A 92 -15.01 1.42 -10.84
N LEU A 93 -14.65 0.30 -11.46
CA LEU A 93 -15.31 -0.16 -12.68
C LEU A 93 -16.75 -0.62 -12.44
N GLU A 94 -17.06 -1.10 -11.25
CA GLU A 94 -18.37 -1.63 -10.90
C GLU A 94 -19.40 -0.56 -10.52
N VAL A 95 -18.95 0.63 -10.22
CA VAL A 95 -19.83 1.71 -9.70
C VAL A 95 -20.41 2.58 -10.82
#